data_4aa63e367783ba322172ead1c031b3bd
#
_entry.id   4aa63e367783ba322172ead1c031b3bd
#
_cell.length_a   1.000
_cell.length_b   1.000
_cell.length_c   1.000
_cell.angle_alpha   90.00
_cell.angle_beta   90.00
_cell.angle_gamma   90.00
#
_symmetry.space_group_name_H-M   'P 1'
#
loop_
_entity.id
_entity.type
_entity.pdbx_description
1 polymer ?
#
loop_
_entity_poly.entity_id
_entity_poly.type
_entity_poly.pdbx_seq_one_letter_code
_entity_poly.pdbx_strand_id
1 'polypeptide(L)'
;QLIRKFQPDVILANAASDRHPDHKRAGDLVSRANFLSGLRKIETVGQNPWRAKVVYRYVQDNYVNPDFIVDISGYEHRKLETIKAFKSQFYDVTSTEPATPISKADFLDFIMARSKEFGRAIQTEYGEGFTVERHIGIENLMQLK
;
A
#
# COMPACT_ATOMS: atom_id res chain seq x y z
N GLN A 1 -17.85 -7.11 -6.22
CA GLN A 1 -18.02 -6.88 -7.67
C GLN A 1 -16.70 -6.49 -8.36
N LEU A 2 -15.95 -5.45 -7.89
CA LEU A 2 -14.72 -4.97 -8.56
C LEU A 2 -13.66 -6.06 -8.68
N ILE A 3 -13.39 -6.83 -7.63
CA ILE A 3 -12.40 -7.92 -7.67
C ILE A 3 -12.78 -8.96 -8.73
N ARG A 4 -14.04 -9.33 -8.84
CA ARG A 4 -14.52 -10.27 -9.88
C ARG A 4 -14.49 -9.67 -11.27
N LYS A 5 -14.68 -8.36 -11.40
CA LYS A 5 -14.61 -7.66 -12.68
C LYS A 5 -13.19 -7.61 -13.23
N PHE A 6 -12.23 -7.24 -12.40
CA PHE A 6 -10.85 -7.03 -12.83
C PHE A 6 -9.94 -8.25 -12.66
N GLN A 7 -10.36 -9.24 -11.89
CA GLN A 7 -9.64 -10.51 -11.67
C GLN A 7 -8.14 -10.33 -11.35
N PRO A 8 -7.76 -9.48 -10.39
CA PRO A 8 -6.35 -9.24 -10.08
C PRO A 8 -5.71 -10.48 -9.45
N ASP A 9 -4.44 -10.73 -9.77
CA ASP A 9 -3.63 -11.71 -9.05
C ASP A 9 -3.15 -11.17 -7.70
N VAL A 10 -2.82 -9.88 -7.65
CA VAL A 10 -2.32 -9.17 -6.48
C VAL A 10 -3.22 -7.98 -6.17
N ILE A 11 -3.52 -7.76 -4.90
CA ILE A 11 -4.22 -6.57 -4.42
C ILE A 11 -3.28 -5.83 -3.46
N LEU A 12 -3.10 -4.53 -3.70
CA LEU A 12 -2.46 -3.63 -2.74
C LEU A 12 -3.55 -2.93 -1.93
N ALA A 13 -3.47 -3.02 -0.61
CA ALA A 13 -4.47 -2.49 0.32
C ALA A 13 -3.83 -1.57 1.36
N ASN A 14 -4.65 -0.78 2.02
CA ASN A 14 -4.24 0.11 3.08
C ASN A 14 -3.60 -0.65 4.25
N ALA A 15 -2.76 0.06 5.01
CA ALA A 15 -2.03 -0.45 6.16
C ALA A 15 -2.91 -1.20 7.17
N ALA A 16 -2.36 -2.25 7.77
CA ALA A 16 -3.02 -3.01 8.84
C ALA A 16 -3.16 -2.20 10.14
N SER A 17 -2.28 -1.22 10.34
CA SER A 17 -2.30 -0.26 11.44
C SER A 17 -1.81 1.08 10.94
N ASP A 18 -2.56 2.14 11.25
CA ASP A 18 -2.19 3.48 10.83
C ASP A 18 -2.83 4.55 11.72
N ARG A 19 -2.34 5.80 11.62
CA ARG A 19 -2.86 6.95 12.36
C ARG A 19 -4.34 7.21 12.05
N HIS A 20 -4.71 7.15 10.76
CA HIS A 20 -6.10 7.39 10.37
C HIS A 20 -6.91 6.09 10.51
N PRO A 21 -8.03 6.09 11.28
CA PRO A 21 -8.79 4.87 11.54
C PRO A 21 -9.38 4.25 10.27
N ASP A 22 -9.69 5.06 9.26
CA ASP A 22 -10.28 4.56 8.01
C ASP A 22 -9.26 3.83 7.12
N HIS A 23 -7.96 4.08 7.28
CA HIS A 23 -6.94 3.32 6.55
C HIS A 23 -7.00 1.84 6.94
N LYS A 24 -6.99 1.53 8.24
CA LYS A 24 -7.16 0.16 8.71
C LYS A 24 -8.49 -0.45 8.25
N ARG A 25 -9.60 0.29 8.40
CA ARG A 25 -10.93 -0.18 7.98
C ARG A 25 -10.99 -0.49 6.48
N ALA A 26 -10.38 0.37 5.65
CA ALA A 26 -10.29 0.14 4.21
C ALA A 26 -9.49 -1.13 3.89
N GLY A 27 -8.35 -1.33 4.54
CA GLY A 27 -7.55 -2.54 4.40
C GLY A 27 -8.34 -3.80 4.78
N ASP A 28 -9.02 -3.79 5.94
CA ASP A 28 -9.84 -4.92 6.42
C ASP A 28 -11.03 -5.18 5.47
N LEU A 29 -11.66 -4.12 4.93
CA LEU A 29 -12.71 -4.25 3.93
C LEU A 29 -12.21 -4.94 2.67
N VAL A 30 -11.05 -4.55 2.17
CA VAL A 30 -10.44 -5.14 0.97
C VAL A 30 -10.13 -6.62 1.18
N SER A 31 -9.53 -6.99 2.31
CA SER A 31 -9.22 -8.38 2.64
C SER A 31 -10.48 -9.24 2.73
N ARG A 32 -11.49 -8.73 3.42
CA ARG A 32 -12.80 -9.39 3.51
C ARG A 32 -13.47 -9.51 2.13
N ALA A 33 -13.43 -8.46 1.32
CA ALA A 33 -13.99 -8.47 -0.03
C ALA A 33 -13.27 -9.48 -0.93
N ASN A 34 -11.94 -9.62 -0.82
CA ASN A 34 -11.18 -10.63 -1.53
C ASN A 34 -11.58 -12.05 -1.13
N PHE A 35 -11.76 -12.30 0.17
CA PHE A 35 -12.26 -13.59 0.64
C PHE A 35 -13.65 -13.90 0.07
N LEU A 36 -14.60 -12.97 0.21
CA LEU A 36 -15.97 -13.14 -0.21
C LEU A 36 -16.13 -13.29 -1.74
N SER A 37 -15.30 -12.56 -2.52
CA SER A 37 -15.34 -12.61 -3.98
C SER A 37 -14.97 -13.99 -4.56
N GLY A 38 -14.25 -14.82 -3.80
CA GLY A 38 -13.94 -16.21 -4.16
C GLY A 38 -15.05 -17.21 -3.85
N LEU A 39 -16.08 -16.83 -3.10
CA LEU A 39 -17.13 -17.76 -2.68
C LEU A 39 -18.20 -17.92 -3.77
N ARG A 40 -18.44 -19.15 -4.23
CA ARG A 40 -19.43 -19.46 -5.27
C ARG A 40 -20.86 -19.11 -4.88
N LYS A 41 -21.21 -19.22 -3.58
CA LYS A 41 -22.56 -18.93 -3.07
C LYS A 41 -22.87 -17.43 -2.94
N ILE A 42 -21.85 -16.55 -3.06
CA ILE A 42 -22.07 -15.11 -3.14
C ILE A 42 -22.24 -14.76 -4.60
N GLU A 43 -23.47 -14.53 -4.99
CA GLU A 43 -23.81 -14.20 -6.37
C GLU A 43 -23.58 -12.72 -6.66
N THR A 44 -23.02 -12.45 -7.83
CA THR A 44 -22.90 -11.13 -8.45
C THR A 44 -23.26 -11.30 -9.90
N VAL A 45 -24.18 -10.48 -10.39
CA VAL A 45 -24.78 -10.63 -11.73
C VAL A 45 -23.68 -10.71 -12.81
N GLY A 46 -23.66 -11.82 -13.54
CA GLY A 46 -22.78 -12.02 -14.70
C GLY A 46 -21.29 -12.17 -14.38
N GLN A 47 -20.91 -12.41 -13.10
CA GLN A 47 -19.51 -12.51 -12.71
C GLN A 47 -19.18 -13.87 -12.07
N ASN A 48 -18.16 -14.53 -12.56
CA ASN A 48 -17.62 -15.73 -11.94
C ASN A 48 -16.89 -15.41 -10.62
N PRO A 49 -16.85 -16.35 -9.66
CA PRO A 49 -16.01 -16.21 -8.47
C PRO A 49 -14.55 -15.98 -8.83
N TRP A 50 -13.93 -15.04 -8.14
CA TRP A 50 -12.49 -14.78 -8.25
C TRP A 50 -11.93 -14.36 -6.90
N ARG A 51 -10.74 -14.85 -6.56
CA ARG A 51 -9.98 -14.43 -5.40
C ARG A 51 -8.55 -14.14 -5.84
N ALA A 52 -8.06 -12.95 -5.53
CA ALA A 52 -6.65 -12.64 -5.70
C ALA A 52 -5.79 -13.59 -4.87
N LYS A 53 -4.63 -13.96 -5.41
CA LYS A 53 -3.69 -14.89 -4.77
C LYS A 53 -3.14 -14.34 -3.46
N VAL A 54 -2.88 -13.02 -3.44
CA VAL A 54 -2.30 -12.32 -2.29
C VAL A 54 -2.91 -10.92 -2.14
N VAL A 55 -2.96 -10.47 -0.88
CA VAL A 55 -3.23 -9.08 -0.51
C VAL A 55 -2.00 -8.59 0.25
N TYR A 56 -1.34 -7.56 -0.26
CA TYR A 56 -0.26 -6.86 0.40
C TYR A 56 -0.75 -5.54 0.93
N ARG A 57 -0.31 -5.16 2.13
CA ARG A 57 -0.67 -3.90 2.75
C ARG A 57 0.55 -2.99 2.80
N TYR A 58 0.45 -1.83 2.13
CA TYR A 58 1.55 -0.87 2.13
C TYR A 58 1.63 -0.11 3.46
N VAL A 59 2.86 0.25 3.86
CA VAL A 59 3.11 1.10 5.04
C VAL A 59 2.74 2.54 4.68
N GLN A 60 1.82 3.13 5.43
CA GLN A 60 1.34 4.51 5.18
C GLN A 60 2.02 5.53 6.10
N ASP A 61 1.30 6.06 7.10
CA ASP A 61 1.78 7.10 7.99
C ASP A 61 2.55 6.51 9.18
N ASN A 62 1.92 5.65 9.97
CA ASN A 62 2.60 5.00 11.07
C ASN A 62 3.70 4.05 10.58
N TYR A 63 4.82 4.02 11.31
CA TYR A 63 5.86 3.03 11.07
C TYR A 63 5.34 1.64 11.47
N VAL A 64 5.48 0.71 10.56
CA VAL A 64 5.20 -0.71 10.76
C VAL A 64 6.38 -1.48 10.19
N ASN A 65 6.90 -2.46 10.92
CA ASN A 65 7.92 -3.35 10.39
C ASN A 65 7.37 -4.10 9.16
N PRO A 66 7.96 -3.92 7.99
CA PRO A 66 7.50 -4.61 6.80
C PRO A 66 7.90 -6.09 6.84
N ASP A 67 7.07 -6.94 6.25
CA ASP A 67 7.39 -8.35 6.02
C ASP A 67 8.30 -8.53 4.79
N PHE A 68 8.23 -7.59 3.84
CA PHE A 68 9.16 -7.48 2.71
C PHE A 68 9.22 -6.05 2.20
N ILE A 69 10.26 -5.75 1.44
CA ILE A 69 10.51 -4.44 0.87
C ILE A 69 10.70 -4.60 -0.64
N VAL A 70 10.08 -3.70 -1.40
CA VAL A 70 10.26 -3.61 -2.85
C VAL A 70 11.25 -2.49 -3.15
N ASP A 71 12.24 -2.76 -3.99
CA ASP A 71 13.15 -1.76 -4.52
C ASP A 71 12.38 -0.80 -5.44
N ILE A 72 12.38 0.48 -5.08
CA ILE A 72 11.75 1.57 -5.86
C ILE A 72 12.78 2.61 -6.32
N SER A 73 14.06 2.26 -6.33
CA SER A 73 15.12 3.15 -6.79
C SER A 73 14.86 3.59 -8.22
N GLY A 74 14.97 4.91 -8.47
CA GLY A 74 14.63 5.53 -9.75
C GLY A 74 13.14 5.84 -9.96
N TYR A 75 12.26 5.46 -9.00
CA TYR A 75 10.83 5.78 -9.02
C TYR A 75 10.39 6.71 -7.88
N GLU A 76 11.29 7.09 -6.99
CA GLU A 76 11.01 7.94 -5.83
C GLU A 76 10.41 9.29 -6.21
N HIS A 77 10.87 9.89 -7.31
CA HIS A 77 10.32 11.14 -7.82
C HIS A 77 8.86 10.98 -8.27
N ARG A 78 8.51 9.88 -8.93
CA ARG A 78 7.12 9.57 -9.33
C ARG A 78 6.23 9.36 -8.12
N LYS A 79 6.75 8.72 -7.06
CA LYS A 79 6.03 8.58 -5.79
C LYS A 79 5.68 9.94 -5.21
N LEU A 80 6.63 10.89 -5.16
CA LEU A 80 6.39 12.24 -4.69
C LEU A 80 5.38 12.99 -5.56
N GLU A 81 5.49 12.91 -6.88
CA GLU A 81 4.55 13.54 -7.80
C GLU A 81 3.13 13.00 -7.59
N THR A 82 2.98 11.69 -7.41
CA THR A 82 1.69 11.05 -7.15
C THR A 82 1.08 11.55 -5.84
N ILE A 83 1.88 11.69 -4.78
CA ILE A 83 1.43 12.22 -3.48
C ILE A 83 1.01 13.69 -3.64
N LYS A 84 1.83 14.51 -4.28
CA LYS A 84 1.55 15.94 -4.52
C LYS A 84 0.31 16.20 -5.38
N ALA A 85 -0.15 15.20 -6.15
CA ALA A 85 -1.40 15.32 -6.89
C ALA A 85 -2.64 15.49 -5.99
N PHE A 86 -2.55 15.04 -4.72
CA PHE A 86 -3.62 15.20 -3.72
C PHE A 86 -3.46 16.52 -2.95
N LYS A 87 -3.54 17.64 -3.66
CA LYS A 87 -3.32 19.01 -3.13
C LYS A 87 -4.16 19.36 -1.91
N SER A 88 -5.38 18.82 -1.80
CA SER A 88 -6.27 19.05 -0.65
C SER A 88 -5.83 18.33 0.63
N GLN A 89 -4.87 17.41 0.55
CA GLN A 89 -4.42 16.61 1.70
C GLN A 89 -2.98 16.90 2.10
N PHE A 90 -2.12 17.11 1.12
CA PHE A 90 -0.69 17.30 1.33
C PHE A 90 -0.27 18.77 1.17
N TYR A 91 1.00 19.06 1.44
CA TYR A 91 1.51 20.41 1.39
C TYR A 91 1.27 21.09 0.04
N ASP A 92 0.54 22.18 0.08
CA ASP A 92 0.34 23.12 -1.02
C ASP A 92 0.50 24.55 -0.46
N VAL A 93 1.47 25.29 -0.98
CA VAL A 93 1.76 26.69 -0.56
C VAL A 93 0.58 27.63 -0.79
N THR A 94 -0.35 27.27 -1.68
CA THR A 94 -1.54 28.07 -2.00
C THR A 94 -2.76 27.70 -1.17
N SER A 95 -2.67 26.65 -0.34
CA SER A 95 -3.79 26.18 0.47
C SER A 95 -4.12 27.16 1.59
N THR A 96 -5.42 27.43 1.75
CA THR A 96 -5.99 28.21 2.86
C THR A 96 -6.61 27.33 3.93
N GLU A 97 -6.56 26.02 3.76
CA GLU A 97 -7.10 25.03 4.70
C GLU A 97 -6.27 24.96 5.99
N PRO A 98 -6.88 24.60 7.12
CA PRO A 98 -6.16 24.40 8.37
C PRO A 98 -5.04 23.37 8.23
N ALA A 99 -3.88 23.64 8.81
CA ALA A 99 -2.77 22.71 8.77
C ALA A 99 -3.08 21.39 9.48
N THR A 100 -2.74 20.29 8.84
CA THR A 100 -2.83 18.93 9.38
C THR A 100 -1.42 18.36 9.53
N PRO A 101 -1.23 17.25 10.26
CA PRO A 101 0.09 16.60 10.35
C PRO A 101 0.70 16.26 8.98
N ILE A 102 -0.12 15.91 7.99
CA ILE A 102 0.33 15.48 6.65
C ILE A 102 0.39 16.64 5.63
N SER A 103 -0.17 17.82 5.95
CA SER A 103 -0.11 18.99 5.06
C SER A 103 1.10 19.89 5.33
N LYS A 104 2.01 19.51 6.22
CA LYS A 104 3.25 20.23 6.47
C LYS A 104 4.31 19.90 5.41
N ALA A 105 5.18 20.87 5.12
CA ALA A 105 6.24 20.68 4.11
C ALA A 105 7.19 19.53 4.46
N ASP A 106 7.54 19.37 5.75
CA ASP A 106 8.42 18.32 6.26
C ASP A 106 7.85 16.89 6.15
N PHE A 107 6.54 16.75 5.94
CA PHE A 107 5.93 15.42 5.77
C PHE A 107 6.44 14.71 4.52
N LEU A 108 6.68 15.43 3.43
CA LEU A 108 7.23 14.82 2.21
C LEU A 108 8.67 14.34 2.43
N ASP A 109 9.46 15.10 3.19
CA ASP A 109 10.83 14.72 3.56
C ASP A 109 10.80 13.46 4.44
N PHE A 110 9.85 13.35 5.37
CA PHE A 110 9.64 12.17 6.19
C PHE A 110 9.32 10.93 5.34
N ILE A 111 8.44 11.04 4.34
CA ILE A 111 8.14 9.93 3.43
C ILE A 111 9.40 9.46 2.69
N MET A 112 10.20 10.41 2.22
CA MET A 112 11.44 10.09 1.50
C MET A 112 12.52 9.49 2.40
N ALA A 113 12.63 9.99 3.64
CA ALA A 113 13.54 9.42 4.64
C ALA A 113 13.20 7.96 4.94
N ARG A 114 11.92 7.64 5.12
CA ARG A 114 11.47 6.25 5.30
C ARG A 114 11.74 5.37 4.08
N SER A 115 11.56 5.90 2.87
CA SER A 115 11.89 5.15 1.66
C SER A 115 13.39 4.85 1.56
N LYS A 116 14.26 5.74 2.01
CA LYS A 116 15.71 5.50 2.13
C LYS A 116 16.03 4.47 3.22
N GLU A 117 15.36 4.53 4.37
CA GLU A 117 15.52 3.54 5.44
C GLU A 117 15.21 2.13 4.95
N PHE A 118 14.06 1.97 4.27
CA PHE A 118 13.68 0.67 3.69
C PHE A 118 14.65 0.25 2.57
N GLY A 119 15.08 1.16 1.70
CA GLY A 119 16.08 0.86 0.67
C GLY A 119 17.38 0.36 1.27
N ARG A 120 17.89 1.03 2.33
CA ARG A 120 19.09 0.61 3.02
C ARG A 120 18.99 -0.82 3.58
N ALA A 121 17.82 -1.21 4.09
CA ALA A 121 17.61 -2.55 4.64
C ALA A 121 17.79 -3.67 3.59
N ILE A 122 17.57 -3.38 2.32
CA ILE A 122 17.74 -4.31 1.20
C ILE A 122 18.92 -3.93 0.27
N GLN A 123 19.80 -3.03 0.72
CA GLN A 123 21.00 -2.57 0.00
C GLN A 123 20.69 -1.87 -1.33
N THR A 124 19.58 -1.13 -1.39
CA THR A 124 19.19 -0.28 -2.51
C THR A 124 19.03 1.17 -2.06
N GLU A 125 18.85 2.10 -2.99
CA GLU A 125 18.74 3.53 -2.65
C GLU A 125 17.39 3.85 -2.00
N TYR A 126 16.29 3.31 -2.54
CA TYR A 126 14.95 3.52 -2.03
C TYR A 126 14.17 2.21 -1.98
N GLY A 127 13.35 2.04 -0.95
CA GLY A 127 12.47 0.90 -0.78
C GLY A 127 11.06 1.30 -0.39
N GLU A 128 10.12 0.41 -0.64
CA GLU A 128 8.74 0.51 -0.15
C GLU A 128 8.37 -0.75 0.61
N GLY A 129 7.92 -0.57 1.86
CA GLY A 129 7.61 -1.66 2.77
C GLY A 129 6.16 -2.14 2.64
N PHE A 130 5.99 -3.46 2.73
CA PHE A 130 4.70 -4.12 2.72
C PHE A 130 4.57 -5.12 3.85
N THR A 131 3.35 -5.26 4.39
CA THR A 131 3.00 -6.35 5.29
C THR A 131 2.09 -7.34 4.59
N VAL A 132 2.08 -8.59 5.07
CA VAL A 132 1.36 -9.71 4.47
C VAL A 132 0.33 -10.30 5.42
N GLU A 133 -0.73 -10.89 4.88
CA GLU A 133 -1.75 -11.61 5.67
C GLU A 133 -1.41 -13.09 5.83
N ARG A 134 -0.46 -13.60 5.07
CA ARG A 134 0.09 -14.96 5.16
C ARG A 134 1.56 -14.96 4.75
N HIS A 135 2.32 -15.92 5.21
CA HIS A 135 3.74 -16.05 4.84
C HIS A 135 3.92 -16.09 3.33
N ILE A 136 4.97 -15.40 2.86
CA ILE A 136 5.39 -15.44 1.46
C ILE A 136 6.02 -16.80 1.19
N GLY A 137 5.44 -17.53 0.24
CA GLY A 137 6.06 -18.75 -0.30
C GLY A 137 6.98 -18.41 -1.47
N ILE A 138 8.17 -18.96 -1.47
CA ILE A 138 9.13 -18.87 -2.57
C ILE A 138 9.53 -20.26 -3.02
N GLU A 139 9.73 -20.45 -4.30
CA GLU A 139 10.15 -21.74 -4.87
C GLU A 139 11.68 -21.91 -4.85
N ASN A 140 12.41 -20.80 -4.86
CA ASN A 140 13.88 -20.81 -4.93
C ASN A 140 14.47 -19.68 -4.08
N LEU A 141 15.40 -20.03 -3.19
CA LEU A 141 16.12 -19.06 -2.34
C LEU A 141 16.90 -18.01 -3.14
N MET A 142 17.32 -18.31 -4.37
CA MET A 142 18.00 -17.36 -5.25
C MET A 142 17.10 -16.22 -5.76
N GLN A 143 15.80 -16.28 -5.51
CA GLN A 143 14.86 -15.17 -5.80
C GLN A 143 14.88 -14.07 -4.70
N LEU A 144 15.50 -14.37 -3.56
CA LEU A 144 15.73 -13.39 -2.49
C LEU A 144 17.00 -12.59 -2.76
N LYS A 145 16.92 -11.29 -2.50
CA LYS A 145 18.10 -10.39 -2.53
C LYS A 145 18.62 -10.15 -1.13
#